data_6e8e88fbdf4913d628503a195abe8668
#
_entry.id   6e8e88fbdf4913d628503a195abe8668
#
_cell.length_a   1.000
_cell.length_b   1.000
_cell.length_c   1.000
_cell.angle_alpha   90.00
_cell.angle_beta   90.00
_cell.angle_gamma   90.00
#
_symmetry.space_group_name_H-M   'P 1'
#
loop_
_entity.id
_entity.type
_entity.pdbx_description
1 polymer ?
#
loop_
_entity_poly.entity_id
_entity_poly.type
_entity_poly.pdbx_seq_one_letter_code
_entity_poly.pdbx_strand_id
1 'polypeptide(L)'
;MTSIWLRPEGRQEQQLQALIDRFAEENGTVAFAPHLTVCGVPGDLGVVDAAAAYVRQCGLLPIRVAKTAVTGAVITPFRAVFIEVENSAELREFRERLREIVGARQLIPPHISLLYTLDRDTQAPRPDFDAERLQEIAARCADEIDDTHFTLGRPLVNNAGGGESNVRGWRAIREL
;
A
#
# COMPACT_ATOMS: atom_id res chain seq x y z
N MET A 1 6.04 8.68 -10.16
CA MET A 1 6.57 7.32 -9.86
C MET A 1 5.51 6.30 -10.21
N THR A 2 5.90 5.19 -10.80
CA THR A 2 4.99 4.06 -11.09
C THR A 2 5.31 2.94 -10.12
N SER A 3 4.31 2.22 -9.65
CA SER A 3 4.47 1.08 -8.72
C SER A 3 3.46 -0.01 -9.01
N ILE A 4 3.79 -1.23 -8.63
CA ILE A 4 2.88 -2.37 -8.66
C ILE A 4 2.30 -2.55 -7.27
N TRP A 5 0.98 -2.67 -7.20
CA TRP A 5 0.22 -2.86 -5.98
C TRP A 5 -0.54 -4.18 -6.01
N LEU A 6 -0.70 -4.79 -4.84
CA LEU A 6 -1.73 -5.79 -4.57
C LEU A 6 -2.82 -5.14 -3.74
N ARG A 7 -4.07 -5.39 -4.09
CA ARG A 7 -5.21 -4.87 -3.33
C ARG A 7 -5.85 -5.97 -2.51
N PRO A 8 -6.31 -5.68 -1.29
CA PRO A 8 -7.21 -6.57 -0.59
C PRO A 8 -8.47 -6.83 -1.42
N GLU A 9 -9.11 -7.98 -1.21
CA GLU A 9 -10.27 -8.37 -2.01
C GLU A 9 -11.58 -8.24 -1.24
N GLY A 10 -12.66 -7.99 -1.99
CA GLY A 10 -14.04 -8.07 -1.53
C GLY A 10 -14.34 -7.21 -0.31
N ARG A 11 -14.84 -7.85 0.76
CA ARG A 11 -15.23 -7.16 2.01
C ARG A 11 -14.04 -6.47 2.68
N GLN A 12 -12.87 -7.08 2.67
CA GLN A 12 -11.68 -6.52 3.32
C GLN A 12 -11.25 -5.21 2.68
N GLU A 13 -11.32 -5.10 1.35
CA GLU A 13 -11.05 -3.84 0.66
C GLU A 13 -12.02 -2.74 1.09
N GLN A 14 -13.31 -3.04 1.17
CA GLN A 14 -14.34 -2.08 1.56
C GLN A 14 -14.16 -1.61 3.01
N GLN A 15 -13.86 -2.53 3.92
CA GLN A 15 -13.62 -2.21 5.32
C GLN A 15 -12.39 -1.33 5.51
N LEU A 16 -11.27 -1.67 4.87
CA LEU A 16 -10.06 -0.86 4.94
C LEU A 16 -10.24 0.51 4.27
N GLN A 17 -11.00 0.59 3.16
CA GLN A 17 -11.29 1.87 2.52
C GLN A 17 -12.11 2.77 3.46
N ALA A 18 -13.18 2.24 4.07
CA ALA A 18 -14.00 3.01 5.02
C ALA A 18 -13.17 3.50 6.23
N LEU A 19 -12.25 2.67 6.72
CA LEU A 19 -11.34 3.02 7.79
C LEU A 19 -10.39 4.16 7.37
N ILE A 20 -9.75 4.02 6.21
CA ILE A 20 -8.85 5.05 5.64
C ILE A 20 -9.58 6.36 5.43
N ASP A 21 -10.77 6.33 4.84
CA ASP A 21 -11.56 7.54 4.57
C ASP A 21 -11.90 8.29 5.86
N ARG A 22 -12.37 7.56 6.88
CA ARG A 22 -12.73 8.15 8.16
C ARG A 22 -11.51 8.73 8.90
N PHE A 23 -10.41 7.98 9.04
CA PHE A 23 -9.22 8.49 9.71
C PHE A 23 -8.58 9.65 8.95
N ALA A 24 -8.63 9.63 7.63
CA ALA A 24 -8.20 10.75 6.81
C ALA A 24 -9.07 11.99 7.06
N GLU A 25 -10.40 11.84 7.16
CA GLU A 25 -11.32 12.93 7.47
C GLU A 25 -11.09 13.50 8.87
N GLU A 26 -11.05 12.66 9.89
CA GLU A 26 -10.83 13.05 11.30
C GLU A 26 -9.51 13.81 11.48
N ASN A 27 -8.48 13.45 10.72
CA ASN A 27 -7.15 14.01 10.84
C ASN A 27 -6.83 15.09 9.80
N GLY A 28 -7.74 15.44 8.89
CA GLY A 28 -7.50 16.42 7.83
C GLY A 28 -6.40 16.01 6.86
N THR A 29 -6.25 14.71 6.63
CA THR A 29 -5.25 14.15 5.72
C THR A 29 -5.86 13.63 4.43
N VAL A 30 -5.03 13.23 3.47
CA VAL A 30 -5.48 12.69 2.19
C VAL A 30 -5.90 11.22 2.34
N ALA A 31 -7.08 10.86 1.80
CA ALA A 31 -7.50 9.48 1.66
C ALA A 31 -6.90 8.84 0.40
N PHE A 32 -6.76 7.52 0.42
CA PHE A 32 -6.18 6.73 -0.67
C PHE A 32 -6.78 5.31 -0.69
N ALA A 33 -6.57 4.58 -1.80
CA ALA A 33 -7.04 3.20 -1.90
C ALA A 33 -6.15 2.22 -1.11
N PRO A 34 -6.71 1.26 -0.34
CA PRO A 34 -5.93 0.29 0.40
C PRO A 34 -5.12 -0.60 -0.54
N HIS A 35 -3.83 -0.75 -0.26
CA HIS A 35 -2.93 -1.54 -1.07
C HIS A 35 -1.67 -1.95 -0.32
N LEU A 36 -1.05 -3.03 -0.80
CA LEU A 36 0.32 -3.40 -0.48
C LEU A 36 1.20 -3.07 -1.70
N THR A 37 2.21 -2.26 -1.51
CA THR A 37 3.20 -1.99 -2.57
C THR A 37 4.11 -3.20 -2.75
N VAL A 38 4.06 -3.78 -3.94
CA VAL A 38 4.95 -4.89 -4.33
C VAL A 38 6.36 -4.36 -4.61
N CYS A 39 6.47 -3.44 -5.57
CA CYS A 39 7.72 -2.77 -5.94
C CYS A 39 7.44 -1.48 -6.73
N GLY A 40 8.42 -0.58 -6.77
CA GLY A 40 8.45 0.53 -7.71
C GLY A 40 8.80 0.04 -9.12
N VAL A 41 8.31 0.75 -10.14
CA VAL A 41 8.67 0.51 -11.55
C VAL A 41 9.55 1.67 -12.00
N PRO A 42 10.86 1.47 -12.18
CA PRO A 42 11.75 2.52 -12.65
C PRO A 42 11.57 2.76 -14.15
N GLY A 43 11.36 4.02 -14.55
CA GLY A 43 11.47 4.48 -15.93
C GLY A 43 10.42 3.95 -16.90
N ASP A 44 10.83 3.14 -17.84
CA ASP A 44 10.02 2.70 -18.98
C ASP A 44 8.89 1.74 -18.58
N LEU A 45 7.69 2.03 -19.08
CA LEU A 45 6.52 1.16 -18.90
C LEU A 45 6.58 -0.14 -19.75
N GLY A 46 7.55 -0.28 -20.65
CA GLY A 46 7.75 -1.51 -21.42
C GLY A 46 7.95 -2.76 -20.56
N VAL A 47 8.55 -2.62 -19.38
CA VAL A 47 8.73 -3.71 -18.42
C VAL A 47 7.40 -4.19 -17.80
N VAL A 48 6.34 -3.39 -17.88
CA VAL A 48 5.00 -3.73 -17.37
C VAL A 48 4.40 -4.91 -18.13
N ASP A 49 4.68 -5.06 -19.42
CA ASP A 49 4.19 -6.20 -20.20
C ASP A 49 4.81 -7.53 -19.72
N ALA A 50 6.09 -7.52 -19.38
CA ALA A 50 6.75 -8.70 -18.82
C ALA A 50 6.22 -9.02 -17.40
N ALA A 51 5.97 -7.98 -16.58
CA ALA A 51 5.34 -8.15 -15.28
C ALA A 51 3.93 -8.73 -15.40
N ALA A 52 3.11 -8.24 -16.33
CA ALA A 52 1.77 -8.77 -16.60
C ALA A 52 1.81 -10.23 -17.09
N ALA A 53 2.75 -10.58 -17.95
CA ALA A 53 2.92 -11.96 -18.41
C ALA A 53 3.25 -12.89 -17.21
N TYR A 54 4.16 -12.48 -16.35
CA TYR A 54 4.50 -13.25 -15.14
C TYR A 54 3.29 -13.41 -14.22
N VAL A 55 2.56 -12.34 -13.90
CA VAL A 55 1.38 -12.39 -13.03
C VAL A 55 0.35 -13.39 -13.54
N ARG A 56 0.07 -13.40 -14.85
CA ARG A 56 -0.86 -14.37 -15.46
C ARG A 56 -0.39 -15.82 -15.40
N GLN A 57 0.91 -16.03 -15.34
CA GLN A 57 1.50 -17.37 -15.40
C GLN A 57 1.87 -17.94 -14.04
N CYS A 58 2.13 -17.09 -13.04
CA CYS A 58 2.68 -17.52 -11.74
C CYS A 58 1.72 -18.36 -10.91
N GLY A 59 0.40 -18.20 -11.09
CA GLY A 59 -0.61 -18.95 -10.33
C GLY A 59 -0.59 -18.73 -8.81
N LEU A 60 0.13 -17.71 -8.33
CA LEU A 60 0.30 -17.43 -6.89
C LEU A 60 -0.83 -16.56 -6.31
N LEU A 61 -1.61 -15.89 -7.14
CA LEU A 61 -2.70 -15.04 -6.69
C LEU A 61 -4.02 -15.79 -6.58
N PRO A 62 -4.87 -15.46 -5.59
CA PRO A 62 -4.63 -14.50 -4.51
C PRO A 62 -3.67 -15.00 -3.44
N ILE A 63 -2.87 -14.10 -2.86
CA ILE A 63 -1.95 -14.42 -1.77
C ILE A 63 -2.61 -14.11 -0.44
N ARG A 64 -2.61 -15.06 0.49
CA ARG A 64 -3.06 -14.83 1.86
C ARG A 64 -1.89 -14.45 2.74
N VAL A 65 -2.00 -13.30 3.44
CA VAL A 65 -0.98 -12.79 4.35
C VAL A 65 -1.54 -12.59 5.75
N ALA A 66 -0.76 -12.93 6.78
CA ALA A 66 -1.13 -12.67 8.16
C ALA A 66 -0.85 -11.22 8.55
N LYS A 67 -1.77 -10.61 9.33
CA LYS A 67 -1.53 -9.37 10.06
C LYS A 67 -0.62 -9.68 11.24
N THR A 68 0.50 -8.98 11.38
CA THR A 68 1.41 -9.13 12.51
C THR A 68 1.23 -8.02 13.54
N ALA A 69 1.00 -6.79 13.10
CA ALA A 69 0.76 -5.64 13.97
C ALA A 69 0.02 -4.52 13.21
N VAL A 70 -0.52 -3.54 13.95
CA VAL A 70 -0.85 -2.20 13.46
C VAL A 70 0.10 -1.23 14.14
N THR A 71 0.85 -0.51 13.35
CA THR A 71 1.98 0.31 13.82
C THR A 71 1.79 1.76 13.44
N GLY A 72 2.03 2.67 14.41
CA GLY A 72 2.16 4.11 14.20
C GLY A 72 3.60 4.54 14.38
N ALA A 73 4.21 5.13 13.36
CA ALA A 73 5.60 5.57 13.42
C ALA A 73 5.91 6.69 12.41
N VAL A 74 6.79 7.60 12.79
CA VAL A 74 7.29 8.66 11.91
C VAL A 74 8.37 8.06 10.98
N ILE A 75 7.94 7.43 9.88
CA ILE A 75 8.85 6.83 8.89
C ILE A 75 8.90 7.69 7.63
N THR A 76 7.77 7.83 6.96
CA THR A 76 7.57 8.72 5.81
C THR A 76 6.14 9.23 5.82
N PRO A 77 5.80 10.32 5.11
CA PRO A 77 4.41 10.78 5.00
C PRO A 77 3.45 9.73 4.43
N PHE A 78 3.95 8.74 3.68
CA PHE A 78 3.18 7.64 3.08
C PHE A 78 3.18 6.36 3.91
N ARG A 79 3.86 6.36 5.06
CA ARG A 79 3.95 5.22 5.97
C ARG A 79 3.98 5.72 7.40
N ALA A 80 2.84 6.18 7.86
CA ALA A 80 2.68 6.77 9.20
C ALA A 80 1.87 5.85 10.12
N VAL A 81 0.67 5.40 9.71
CA VAL A 81 -0.05 4.31 10.37
C VAL A 81 -0.29 3.21 9.34
N PHE A 82 0.05 1.99 9.68
CA PHE A 82 0.00 0.88 8.73
C PHE A 82 -0.15 -0.48 9.43
N ILE A 83 -0.72 -1.43 8.70
CA ILE A 83 -0.75 -2.84 9.06
C ILE A 83 0.57 -3.46 8.60
N GLU A 84 1.32 -4.03 9.51
CA GLU A 84 2.42 -4.94 9.19
C GLU A 84 1.86 -6.30 8.80
N VAL A 85 2.36 -6.84 7.71
CA VAL A 85 1.97 -8.18 7.25
C VAL A 85 3.18 -9.10 7.21
N GLU A 86 2.92 -10.38 7.43
CA GLU A 86 3.94 -11.41 7.32
C GLU A 86 4.52 -11.43 5.90
N ASN A 87 5.84 -11.45 5.80
CA ASN A 87 6.51 -11.67 4.52
C ASN A 87 6.61 -13.18 4.24
N SER A 88 5.45 -13.83 4.00
CA SER A 88 5.36 -15.25 3.73
C SER A 88 6.24 -15.65 2.53
N ALA A 89 6.54 -16.94 2.40
CA ALA A 89 7.37 -17.44 1.30
C ALA A 89 6.75 -17.07 -0.06
N GLU A 90 5.44 -17.22 -0.20
CA GLU A 90 4.69 -16.89 -1.43
C GLU A 90 4.76 -15.38 -1.76
N LEU A 91 4.49 -14.51 -0.77
CA LEU A 91 4.56 -13.08 -0.97
C LEU A 91 5.98 -12.63 -1.32
N ARG A 92 6.98 -13.18 -0.64
CA ARG A 92 8.39 -12.88 -0.88
C ARG A 92 8.81 -13.28 -2.29
N GLU A 93 8.50 -14.51 -2.72
CA GLU A 93 8.81 -15.02 -4.06
C GLU A 93 8.15 -14.14 -5.14
N PHE A 94 6.87 -13.84 -4.98
CA PHE A 94 6.13 -12.97 -5.89
C PHE A 94 6.77 -11.58 -6.01
N ARG A 95 7.11 -10.96 -4.87
CA ARG A 95 7.71 -9.62 -4.83
C ARG A 95 9.12 -9.60 -5.42
N GLU A 96 9.96 -10.57 -5.06
CA GLU A 96 11.33 -10.65 -5.59
C GLU A 96 11.34 -10.88 -7.10
N ARG A 97 10.47 -11.75 -7.59
CA ARG A 97 10.40 -12.01 -9.02
C ARG A 97 9.92 -10.78 -9.81
N LEU A 98 8.91 -10.09 -9.33
CA LEU A 98 8.47 -8.84 -9.96
C LEU A 98 9.55 -7.75 -9.87
N ARG A 99 10.23 -7.64 -8.73
CA ARG A 99 11.38 -6.72 -8.57
C ARG A 99 12.45 -6.95 -9.63
N GLU A 100 12.81 -8.21 -9.86
CA GLU A 100 13.80 -8.58 -10.90
C GLU A 100 13.31 -8.21 -12.31
N ILE A 101 12.08 -8.56 -12.65
CA ILE A 101 11.49 -8.29 -13.97
C ILE A 101 11.47 -6.79 -14.27
N VAL A 102 11.08 -5.95 -13.30
CA VAL A 102 10.99 -4.51 -13.51
C VAL A 102 12.28 -3.75 -13.24
N GLY A 103 13.31 -4.41 -12.73
CA GLY A 103 14.60 -3.80 -12.40
C GLY A 103 14.55 -2.86 -11.19
N ALA A 104 13.64 -3.09 -10.24
CA ALA A 104 13.55 -2.28 -9.03
C ALA A 104 14.73 -2.57 -8.08
N ARG A 105 15.23 -1.51 -7.43
CA ARG A 105 16.48 -1.62 -6.63
C ARG A 105 16.25 -2.28 -5.27
N GLN A 106 15.18 -1.92 -4.55
CA GLN A 106 14.94 -2.34 -3.18
C GLN A 106 13.47 -2.59 -2.93
N LEU A 107 13.17 -3.61 -2.10
CA LEU A 107 11.85 -3.84 -1.55
C LEU A 107 11.77 -3.22 -0.15
N ILE A 108 10.67 -2.53 0.13
CA ILE A 108 10.32 -2.10 1.48
C ILE A 108 9.64 -3.27 2.22
N PRO A 109 9.68 -3.32 3.57
CA PRO A 109 8.89 -4.30 4.33
C PRO A 109 7.42 -4.28 3.91
N PRO A 110 6.77 -5.44 3.72
CA PRO A 110 5.39 -5.50 3.27
C PRO A 110 4.44 -4.90 4.32
N HIS A 111 3.56 -4.00 3.88
CA HIS A 111 2.58 -3.34 4.74
C HIS A 111 1.40 -2.83 3.94
N ILE A 112 0.28 -2.59 4.62
CA ILE A 112 -0.88 -1.89 4.08
C ILE A 112 -1.03 -0.60 4.89
N SER A 113 -0.86 0.55 4.25
CA SER A 113 -1.01 1.85 4.90
C SER A 113 -2.47 2.13 5.25
N LEU A 114 -2.68 2.78 6.40
CA LEU A 114 -3.99 3.20 6.92
C LEU A 114 -4.11 4.72 7.03
N LEU A 115 -2.99 5.41 7.24
CA LEU A 115 -2.95 6.87 7.29
C LEU A 115 -1.68 7.39 6.62
N TYR A 116 -1.83 8.40 5.77
CA TYR A 116 -0.77 9.25 5.27
C TYR A 116 -0.79 10.56 6.04
N THR A 117 0.38 11.11 6.36
CA THR A 117 0.49 12.42 7.01
C THR A 117 0.68 13.55 5.99
N LEU A 118 -0.14 13.51 4.96
CA LEU A 118 -0.22 14.56 3.95
C LEU A 118 -1.49 15.37 4.17
N ASP A 119 -1.36 16.67 4.15
CA ASP A 119 -2.49 17.59 4.27
C ASP A 119 -3.52 17.37 3.15
N ARG A 120 -4.80 17.36 3.51
CA ARG A 120 -5.89 17.08 2.57
C ARG A 120 -5.90 18.03 1.38
N ASP A 121 -5.64 19.31 1.59
CA ASP A 121 -5.83 20.32 0.54
C ASP A 121 -4.57 20.57 -0.25
N THR A 122 -3.45 20.72 0.43
CA THR A 122 -2.15 21.05 -0.16
C THR A 122 -1.33 19.82 -0.54
N GLN A 123 -1.62 18.67 0.06
CA GLN A 123 -0.85 17.43 -0.01
C GLN A 123 0.61 17.58 0.46
N ALA A 124 0.91 18.63 1.20
CA ALA A 124 2.20 18.81 1.84
C ALA A 124 2.33 17.90 3.08
N PRO A 125 3.54 17.42 3.41
CA PRO A 125 3.77 16.69 4.67
C PRO A 125 3.38 17.54 5.88
N ARG A 126 2.70 16.93 6.83
CA ARG A 126 2.24 17.57 8.07
C ARG A 126 3.21 17.27 9.22
N PRO A 127 3.85 18.27 9.80
CA PRO A 127 4.82 18.11 10.88
C PRO A 127 4.19 17.88 12.27
N ASP A 128 2.87 18.06 12.40
CA ASP A 128 2.13 17.90 13.66
C ASP A 128 1.77 16.46 14.03
N PHE A 129 2.22 15.49 13.23
CA PHE A 129 2.11 14.07 13.53
C PHE A 129 3.41 13.57 14.17
N ASP A 130 3.45 13.62 15.49
CA ASP A 130 4.53 13.01 16.28
C ASP A 130 4.30 11.51 16.53
N ALA A 131 5.25 10.86 17.20
CA ALA A 131 5.19 9.43 17.44
C ALA A 131 4.03 9.04 18.38
N GLU A 132 3.73 9.86 19.38
CA GLU A 132 2.65 9.60 20.34
C GLU A 132 1.29 9.62 19.64
N ARG A 133 1.00 10.66 18.89
CA ARG A 133 -0.23 10.79 18.11
C ARG A 133 -0.41 9.63 17.11
N LEU A 134 0.65 9.24 16.42
CA LEU A 134 0.58 8.12 15.46
C LEU A 134 0.33 6.78 16.17
N GLN A 135 0.88 6.57 17.36
CA GLN A 135 0.61 5.37 18.15
C GLN A 135 -0.83 5.32 18.65
N GLU A 136 -1.40 6.45 19.10
CA GLU A 136 -2.81 6.53 19.48
C GLU A 136 -3.75 6.20 18.31
N ILE A 137 -3.46 6.75 17.13
CA ILE A 137 -4.25 6.45 15.91
C ILE A 137 -4.09 4.97 15.54
N ALA A 138 -2.89 4.41 15.64
CA ALA A 138 -2.65 3.00 15.36
C ALA A 138 -3.41 2.07 16.32
N ALA A 139 -3.46 2.39 17.59
CA ALA A 139 -4.23 1.64 18.59
C ALA A 139 -5.73 1.63 18.24
N ARG A 140 -6.30 2.79 17.90
CA ARG A 140 -7.70 2.90 17.45
C ARG A 140 -7.95 2.09 16.16
N CYS A 141 -7.04 2.13 15.20
CA CYS A 141 -7.14 1.31 13.99
C CYS A 141 -7.08 -0.20 14.34
N ALA A 142 -6.23 -0.59 15.27
CA ALA A 142 -6.08 -1.99 15.67
C ALA A 142 -7.36 -2.55 16.31
N ASP A 143 -8.06 -1.75 17.10
CA ASP A 143 -9.33 -2.13 17.76
C ASP A 143 -10.47 -2.37 16.75
N GLU A 144 -10.36 -1.81 15.53
CA GLU A 144 -11.40 -1.92 14.51
C GLU A 144 -11.07 -2.95 13.40
N ILE A 145 -9.85 -3.49 13.39
CA ILE A 145 -9.41 -4.48 12.40
C ILE A 145 -9.40 -5.87 13.04
N ASP A 146 -10.54 -6.56 12.98
CA ASP A 146 -10.68 -7.93 13.48
C ASP A 146 -9.96 -8.96 12.62
N ASP A 147 -9.75 -8.66 11.32
CA ASP A 147 -9.10 -9.58 10.40
C ASP A 147 -7.66 -9.89 10.83
N THR A 148 -7.38 -11.16 10.99
CA THR A 148 -6.02 -11.67 11.28
C THR A 148 -5.22 -11.97 10.00
N HIS A 149 -5.91 -12.06 8.87
CA HIS A 149 -5.32 -12.32 7.56
C HIS A 149 -6.00 -11.47 6.50
N PHE A 150 -5.24 -11.12 5.45
CA PHE A 150 -5.76 -10.44 4.27
C PHE A 150 -5.56 -11.32 3.04
N THR A 151 -6.54 -11.31 2.16
CA THR A 151 -6.45 -11.92 0.84
C THR A 151 -6.08 -10.82 -0.15
N LEU A 152 -4.90 -10.92 -0.73
CA LEU A 152 -4.35 -9.96 -1.67
C LEU A 152 -4.43 -10.51 -3.09
N GLY A 153 -5.14 -9.84 -3.93
CA GLY A 153 -5.28 -10.13 -5.36
C GLY A 153 -5.24 -8.86 -6.19
N ARG A 154 -5.83 -8.87 -7.37
CA ARG A 154 -5.96 -7.73 -8.28
C ARG A 154 -4.70 -6.85 -8.36
N PRO A 155 -3.58 -7.38 -8.89
CA PRO A 155 -2.37 -6.61 -9.04
C PRO A 155 -2.59 -5.49 -10.06
N LEU A 156 -2.25 -4.28 -9.65
CA LEU A 156 -2.44 -3.06 -10.43
C LEU A 156 -1.13 -2.35 -10.63
N VAL A 157 -0.90 -1.84 -11.83
CA VAL A 157 0.11 -0.81 -12.05
C VAL A 157 -0.51 0.54 -11.75
N ASN A 158 0.04 1.22 -10.76
CA ASN A 158 -0.40 2.54 -10.36
C ASN A 158 0.61 3.59 -10.78
N ASN A 159 0.13 4.70 -11.29
CA ASN A 159 0.96 5.87 -11.62
C ASN A 159 0.65 7.01 -10.66
N ALA A 160 1.65 7.43 -9.90
CA ALA A 160 1.62 8.65 -9.12
C ALA A 160 1.81 9.87 -10.06
N GLY A 161 0.77 10.22 -10.79
CA GLY A 161 0.78 11.36 -11.70
C GLY A 161 1.14 12.66 -10.97
N GLY A 162 2.16 13.36 -11.43
CA GLY A 162 2.58 14.61 -10.84
C GLY A 162 3.54 14.50 -9.65
N GLY A 163 4.08 13.30 -9.36
CA GLY A 163 5.03 13.05 -8.29
C GLY A 163 4.44 12.30 -7.10
N GLU A 164 5.30 11.91 -6.16
CA GLU A 164 4.91 11.16 -4.97
C GLU A 164 3.94 11.92 -4.07
N SER A 165 4.05 13.23 -4.01
CA SER A 165 3.22 14.09 -3.18
C SER A 165 1.80 14.33 -3.74
N ASN A 166 1.47 13.87 -4.95
CA ASN A 166 0.13 14.05 -5.51
C ASN A 166 -0.72 12.77 -5.42
N VAL A 167 -1.14 12.41 -4.20
CA VAL A 167 -1.97 11.21 -3.95
C VAL A 167 -3.31 11.27 -4.68
N ARG A 168 -3.91 12.44 -4.83
CA ARG A 168 -5.17 12.64 -5.58
C ARG A 168 -5.03 12.34 -7.08
N GLY A 169 -3.83 12.48 -7.61
CA GLY A 169 -3.50 12.14 -9.00
C GLY A 169 -3.16 10.66 -9.20
N TRP A 170 -3.09 9.89 -8.14
CA TRP A 170 -2.78 8.46 -8.24
C TRP A 170 -3.96 7.71 -8.88
N ARG A 171 -3.66 6.95 -9.89
CA ARG A 171 -4.66 6.13 -10.58
C ARG A 171 -4.05 4.83 -11.08
N ALA A 172 -4.84 3.77 -11.05
CA ALA A 172 -4.53 2.55 -11.75
C ALA A 172 -4.50 2.85 -13.26
N ILE A 173 -3.42 2.48 -13.91
CA ILE A 173 -3.26 2.60 -15.36
C ILE A 173 -3.41 1.26 -16.06
N ARG A 174 -3.23 0.16 -15.33
CA ARG A 174 -3.34 -1.19 -15.86
C ARG A 174 -3.55 -2.21 -14.76
N GLU A 175 -4.45 -3.15 -14.98
CA GLU A 175 -4.53 -4.41 -14.24
C GLU A 175 -3.58 -5.44 -14.89
N LEU A 176 -2.83 -6.20 -14.06
CA LEU A 176 -1.84 -7.17 -14.54
C LEU A 176 -2.41 -8.59 -14.68
#